data_5f7c7b4bb14e65da2305959a2533fcac
#
_entry.id   5f7c7b4bb14e65da2305959a2533fcac
#
_cell.length_a   1.000
_cell.length_b   1.000
_cell.length_c   1.000
_cell.angle_alpha   90.00
_cell.angle_beta   90.00
_cell.angle_gamma   90.00
#
_symmetry.space_group_name_H-M   'P 1'
#
loop_
_entity.id
_entity.type
_entity.pdbx_description
1 polymer ?
#
loop_
_entity_poly.entity_id
_entity_poly.type
_entity_poly.pdbx_seq_one_letter_code
_entity_poly.pdbx_strand_id
1 'polypeptide(L)'
;MAPHSSPGPASYRQVLGHGEFRAIFAADIVSMLGNVVAAVALTVLVFQRTHSPALAASVMALAFLPYLFGGALLGAAADRLPARRVLVGCDLISAALVGAMVIPGIPVAGLLGLLFVAGLVSPVYAGARSALLPEVLAPGPRYVLGRALLRMVVQSAQIVGYGLGGLLLAALSPRGALAADALSFAASAAVLRFGTAARQPRAGGAGSMARDSLAGLRAVFGHRQVRRILLFSWLVPACAVAPEALAAPYVTHIGLPARSAGFLLMGIPAGTVAADVIAARLLPTWLQRRAVLPAGLVVFAPLAAFATLPDFGVAIGLLVICGLGSAWGAGLDGLLVEAAPEHLRSRALAISSAGLMFTQGIGFALWGLAGQFAPLVLVIPGAAVAGTAVVIVLRPPGGPRPASRRSGLSRRSGLSWQTRRTAPPSAPRWPASRTRRWPGSGPAGPSRRRGPDPGRAR
;
A
#
# COMPACT_ATOMS: atom_id res chain seq x y z
N MET A 1 5.48 -24.44 -34.77
CA MET A 1 5.17 -23.28 -33.89
C MET A 1 3.72 -23.39 -33.45
N ALA A 2 3.47 -23.89 -32.24
CA ALA A 2 2.10 -23.96 -31.70
C ALA A 2 1.65 -22.53 -31.31
N PRO A 3 0.39 -22.13 -31.56
CA PRO A 3 -0.09 -20.84 -31.19
C PRO A 3 -0.09 -20.71 -29.67
N HIS A 4 0.66 -19.73 -29.12
CA HIS A 4 0.52 -19.32 -27.72
C HIS A 4 -0.90 -18.82 -27.50
N SER A 5 -1.76 -19.69 -26.97
CA SER A 5 -3.06 -19.27 -26.45
C SER A 5 -2.81 -18.24 -25.35
N SER A 6 -3.17 -16.99 -25.60
CA SER A 6 -3.18 -15.95 -24.58
C SER A 6 -3.99 -16.46 -23.37
N PRO A 7 -3.41 -16.48 -22.15
CA PRO A 7 -4.17 -16.93 -20.99
C PRO A 7 -5.40 -16.02 -20.82
N GLY A 8 -6.57 -16.62 -20.81
CA GLY A 8 -7.82 -15.93 -20.58
C GLY A 8 -7.83 -15.15 -19.25
N PRO A 9 -8.78 -14.23 -19.03
CA PRO A 9 -8.84 -13.41 -17.83
C PRO A 9 -8.87 -14.28 -16.58
N ALA A 10 -7.97 -13.98 -15.61
CA ALA A 10 -7.91 -14.72 -14.36
C ALA A 10 -9.23 -14.54 -13.57
N SER A 11 -9.75 -15.64 -13.03
CA SER A 11 -10.96 -15.62 -12.19
C SER A 11 -10.61 -15.58 -10.70
N TYR A 12 -11.42 -14.91 -9.88
CA TYR A 12 -11.34 -14.95 -8.41
C TYR A 12 -11.29 -16.38 -7.87
N ARG A 13 -12.09 -17.30 -8.44
CA ARG A 13 -12.10 -18.72 -8.06
C ARG A 13 -10.74 -19.40 -8.30
N GLN A 14 -10.03 -19.03 -9.37
CA GLN A 14 -8.71 -19.59 -9.66
C GLN A 14 -7.65 -19.10 -8.66
N VAL A 15 -7.72 -17.84 -8.23
CA VAL A 15 -6.79 -17.29 -7.23
C VAL A 15 -7.07 -17.87 -5.85
N LEU A 16 -8.32 -17.89 -5.42
CA LEU A 16 -8.77 -18.48 -4.15
C LEU A 16 -8.69 -20.02 -4.14
N GLY A 17 -8.57 -20.66 -5.29
CA GLY A 17 -8.32 -22.10 -5.43
C GLY A 17 -6.92 -22.50 -4.94
N HIS A 18 -5.94 -21.61 -4.91
CA HIS A 18 -4.60 -21.89 -4.41
C HIS A 18 -4.60 -21.90 -2.87
N GLY A 19 -4.35 -23.08 -2.27
CA GLY A 19 -4.37 -23.28 -0.82
C GLY A 19 -3.45 -22.32 -0.07
N GLU A 20 -2.21 -22.11 -0.55
CA GLU A 20 -1.27 -21.17 0.05
C GLU A 20 -1.75 -19.72 -0.02
N PHE A 21 -2.35 -19.30 -1.15
CA PHE A 21 -2.91 -17.96 -1.26
C PHE A 21 -4.08 -17.76 -0.29
N ARG A 22 -4.94 -18.76 -0.14
CA ARG A 22 -6.04 -18.71 0.88
C ARG A 22 -5.50 -18.57 2.29
N ALA A 23 -4.42 -19.27 2.62
CA ALA A 23 -3.80 -19.14 3.93
C ALA A 23 -3.26 -17.71 4.17
N ILE A 24 -2.53 -17.15 3.20
CA ILE A 24 -2.03 -15.76 3.27
C ILE A 24 -3.21 -14.78 3.38
N PHE A 25 -4.25 -14.97 2.57
CA PHE A 25 -5.42 -14.11 2.54
C PHE A 25 -6.22 -14.16 3.85
N ALA A 26 -6.44 -15.36 4.41
CA ALA A 26 -7.11 -15.53 5.69
C ALA A 26 -6.30 -14.96 6.86
N ALA A 27 -5.00 -15.21 6.89
CA ALA A 27 -4.09 -14.63 7.88
C ALA A 27 -4.13 -13.09 7.86
N ASP A 28 -4.07 -12.50 6.67
CA ASP A 28 -4.16 -11.04 6.47
C ASP A 28 -5.50 -10.46 6.99
N ILE A 29 -6.63 -11.12 6.69
CA ILE A 29 -7.95 -10.68 7.19
C ILE A 29 -7.97 -10.67 8.71
N VAL A 30 -7.55 -11.77 9.33
CA VAL A 30 -7.61 -11.94 10.79
C VAL A 30 -6.71 -10.94 11.50
N SER A 31 -5.45 -10.83 11.08
CA SER A 31 -4.49 -9.91 11.71
C SER A 31 -4.82 -8.44 11.46
N MET A 32 -5.33 -8.10 10.25
CA MET A 32 -5.69 -6.72 9.92
C MET A 32 -6.91 -6.23 10.71
N LEU A 33 -7.95 -7.07 10.83
CA LEU A 33 -9.12 -6.74 11.62
C LEU A 33 -8.75 -6.54 13.10
N GLY A 34 -7.97 -7.47 13.67
CA GLY A 34 -7.47 -7.36 15.04
C GLY A 34 -6.71 -6.06 15.25
N ASN A 35 -5.75 -5.77 14.38
CA ASN A 35 -4.91 -4.58 14.45
C ASN A 35 -5.71 -3.26 14.41
N VAL A 36 -6.74 -3.16 13.55
CA VAL A 36 -7.59 -1.97 13.50
C VAL A 36 -8.42 -1.82 14.78
N VAL A 37 -8.99 -2.92 15.28
CA VAL A 37 -9.71 -2.92 16.57
C VAL A 37 -8.79 -2.52 17.72
N ALA A 38 -7.58 -3.05 17.78
CA ALA A 38 -6.58 -2.73 18.78
C ALA A 38 -6.15 -1.26 18.72
N ALA A 39 -6.00 -0.70 17.52
CA ALA A 39 -5.67 0.73 17.34
C ALA A 39 -6.75 1.63 17.96
N VAL A 40 -8.04 1.33 17.73
CA VAL A 40 -9.16 2.04 18.36
C VAL A 40 -9.13 1.86 19.88
N ALA A 41 -8.97 0.61 20.34
CA ALA A 41 -8.94 0.30 21.77
C ALA A 41 -7.80 1.00 22.50
N LEU A 42 -6.60 1.02 21.91
CA LEU A 42 -5.44 1.67 22.50
C LEU A 42 -5.60 3.20 22.50
N THR A 43 -6.14 3.79 21.41
CA THR A 43 -6.45 5.22 21.34
C THR A 43 -7.42 5.62 22.44
N VAL A 44 -8.52 4.86 22.62
CA VAL A 44 -9.50 5.08 23.68
C VAL A 44 -8.87 4.90 25.07
N LEU A 45 -8.06 3.84 25.28
CA LEU A 45 -7.40 3.59 26.54
C LEU A 45 -6.43 4.72 26.94
N VAL A 46 -5.61 5.17 25.99
CA VAL A 46 -4.67 6.28 26.22
C VAL A 46 -5.44 7.57 26.52
N PHE A 47 -6.49 7.88 25.75
CA PHE A 47 -7.31 9.07 25.98
C PHE A 47 -8.02 9.03 27.35
N GLN A 48 -8.61 7.90 27.73
CA GLN A 48 -9.27 7.74 29.04
C GLN A 48 -8.31 7.93 30.22
N ARG A 49 -7.03 7.54 30.06
CA ARG A 49 -6.02 7.65 31.12
C ARG A 49 -5.40 9.05 31.22
N THR A 50 -5.30 9.77 30.12
CA THR A 50 -4.50 11.00 30.05
C THR A 50 -5.31 12.25 29.77
N HIS A 51 -6.52 12.10 29.23
CA HIS A 51 -7.34 13.17 28.68
C HIS A 51 -6.59 14.07 27.67
N SER A 52 -5.48 13.54 27.10
CA SER A 52 -4.63 14.27 26.15
C SER A 52 -4.93 13.85 24.72
N PRO A 53 -5.42 14.76 23.87
CA PRO A 53 -5.59 14.53 22.43
C PRO A 53 -4.25 14.17 21.76
N ALA A 54 -3.15 14.81 22.17
CA ALA A 54 -1.82 14.54 21.64
C ALA A 54 -1.38 13.10 21.88
N LEU A 55 -1.54 12.58 23.11
CA LEU A 55 -1.18 11.20 23.44
C LEU A 55 -2.10 10.17 22.77
N ALA A 56 -3.39 10.47 22.66
CA ALA A 56 -4.33 9.62 21.93
C ALA A 56 -3.98 9.53 20.43
N ALA A 57 -3.70 10.67 19.79
CA ALA A 57 -3.30 10.73 18.39
C ALA A 57 -1.92 10.10 18.14
N SER A 58 -1.03 10.09 19.14
CA SER A 58 0.28 9.44 19.04
C SER A 58 0.18 7.93 18.81
N VAL A 59 -0.92 7.29 19.20
CA VAL A 59 -1.19 5.88 18.91
C VAL A 59 -1.23 5.66 17.40
N MET A 60 -2.01 6.48 16.67
CA MET A 60 -2.06 6.40 15.21
C MET A 60 -0.75 6.85 14.58
N ALA A 61 -0.12 7.91 15.08
CA ALA A 61 1.18 8.37 14.60
C ALA A 61 2.24 7.25 14.65
N LEU A 62 2.33 6.53 15.78
CA LEU A 62 3.30 5.46 15.97
C LEU A 62 2.98 4.19 15.18
N ALA A 63 1.76 4.01 14.71
CA ALA A 63 1.42 2.95 13.77
C ALA A 63 2.02 3.20 12.37
N PHE A 64 2.21 4.46 11.98
CA PHE A 64 2.66 4.86 10.64
C PHE A 64 4.12 5.31 10.57
N LEU A 65 4.62 6.04 11.56
CA LEU A 65 6.00 6.58 11.57
C LEU A 65 7.09 5.51 11.37
N PRO A 66 7.00 4.31 11.99
CA PRO A 66 8.03 3.29 11.84
C PRO A 66 8.17 2.72 10.44
N TYR A 67 7.18 2.92 9.55
CA TYR A 67 7.24 2.42 8.17
C TYR A 67 8.45 2.91 7.39
N LEU A 68 8.93 4.13 7.67
CA LEU A 68 10.12 4.66 7.01
C LEU A 68 11.40 3.92 7.42
N PHE A 69 11.48 3.50 8.68
CA PHE A 69 12.70 2.90 9.25
C PHE A 69 12.68 1.37 9.21
N GLY A 70 11.51 0.74 9.45
CA GLY A 70 11.39 -0.71 9.58
C GLY A 70 11.80 -1.45 8.32
N GLY A 71 11.36 -0.99 7.14
CA GLY A 71 11.76 -1.59 5.86
C GLY A 71 13.24 -1.48 5.56
N ALA A 72 13.86 -0.33 5.88
CA ALA A 72 15.27 -0.08 5.63
C ALA A 72 16.19 -0.81 6.62
N LEU A 73 15.80 -0.87 7.90
CA LEU A 73 16.63 -1.46 8.96
C LEU A 73 16.51 -2.98 9.03
N LEU A 74 15.29 -3.50 8.95
CA LEU A 74 15.00 -4.92 9.17
C LEU A 74 14.80 -5.71 7.88
N GLY A 75 14.46 -5.05 6.77
CA GLY A 75 14.19 -5.72 5.49
C GLY A 75 15.39 -6.51 4.99
N ALA A 76 16.59 -5.94 5.03
CA ALA A 76 17.81 -6.62 4.59
C ALA A 76 18.17 -7.87 5.42
N ALA A 77 17.81 -7.88 6.70
CA ALA A 77 17.97 -9.06 7.56
C ALA A 77 16.89 -10.11 7.26
N ALA A 78 15.66 -9.67 7.01
CA ALA A 78 14.54 -10.53 6.67
C ALA A 78 14.73 -11.25 5.31
N ASP A 79 15.37 -10.58 4.32
CA ASP A 79 15.63 -11.16 3.00
C ASP A 79 16.55 -12.39 3.03
N ARG A 80 17.34 -12.56 4.11
CA ARG A 80 18.20 -13.73 4.34
C ARG A 80 17.44 -14.95 4.88
N LEU A 81 16.21 -14.78 5.28
CA LEU A 81 15.39 -15.83 5.88
C LEU A 81 14.29 -16.28 4.91
N PRO A 82 13.83 -17.54 5.02
CA PRO A 82 12.66 -17.99 4.26
C PRO A 82 11.45 -17.12 4.56
N ALA A 83 10.73 -16.65 3.52
CA ALA A 83 9.60 -15.73 3.68
C ALA A 83 8.55 -16.20 4.71
N ARG A 84 8.26 -17.52 4.74
CA ARG A 84 7.38 -18.12 5.76
C ARG A 84 7.86 -17.89 7.19
N ARG A 85 9.18 -18.06 7.45
CA ARG A 85 9.74 -17.83 8.81
C ARG A 85 9.64 -16.38 9.21
N VAL A 86 9.86 -15.47 8.26
CA VAL A 86 9.72 -14.03 8.49
C VAL A 86 8.28 -13.67 8.83
N LEU A 87 7.29 -14.13 8.03
CA LEU A 87 5.88 -13.85 8.26
C LEU A 87 5.41 -14.39 9.62
N VAL A 88 5.68 -15.65 9.91
CA VAL A 88 5.32 -16.27 11.20
C VAL A 88 6.03 -15.59 12.37
N GLY A 89 7.31 -15.27 12.22
CA GLY A 89 8.08 -14.56 13.25
C GLY A 89 7.54 -13.16 13.52
N CYS A 90 7.19 -12.40 12.48
CA CYS A 90 6.57 -11.08 12.61
C CYS A 90 5.25 -11.15 13.37
N ASP A 91 4.36 -12.10 13.02
CA ASP A 91 3.09 -12.27 13.72
C ASP A 91 3.27 -12.68 15.17
N LEU A 92 4.21 -13.59 15.49
CA LEU A 92 4.48 -14.00 16.86
C LEU A 92 5.08 -12.85 17.69
N ILE A 93 5.97 -12.04 17.11
CA ILE A 93 6.51 -10.84 17.76
C ILE A 93 5.38 -9.84 18.02
N SER A 94 4.51 -9.59 17.04
CA SER A 94 3.35 -8.71 17.21
C SER A 94 2.40 -9.24 18.28
N ALA A 95 2.09 -10.54 18.29
CA ALA A 95 1.29 -11.17 19.33
C ALA A 95 1.88 -10.97 20.73
N ALA A 96 3.20 -11.14 20.89
CA ALA A 96 3.89 -10.94 22.16
C ALA A 96 3.87 -9.46 22.59
N LEU A 97 4.13 -8.53 21.67
CA LEU A 97 4.15 -7.09 21.98
C LEU A 97 2.76 -6.58 22.35
N VAL A 98 1.72 -6.96 21.58
CA VAL A 98 0.33 -6.57 21.87
C VAL A 98 -0.15 -7.28 23.13
N GLY A 99 0.20 -8.56 23.31
CA GLY A 99 -0.08 -9.31 24.53
C GLY A 99 0.54 -8.67 25.78
N ALA A 100 1.75 -8.13 25.65
CA ALA A 100 2.38 -7.36 26.73
C ALA A 100 1.57 -6.10 27.11
N MET A 101 0.94 -5.42 26.13
CA MET A 101 0.10 -4.23 26.40
C MET A 101 -1.15 -4.54 27.24
N VAL A 102 -1.55 -5.81 27.32
CA VAL A 102 -2.70 -6.26 28.15
C VAL A 102 -2.37 -6.20 29.64
N ILE A 103 -1.09 -6.30 30.03
CA ILE A 103 -0.64 -6.33 31.42
C ILE A 103 -1.11 -5.07 32.16
N PRO A 104 -1.80 -5.22 33.31
CA PRO A 104 -2.18 -4.09 34.14
C PRO A 104 -0.97 -3.31 34.67
N GLY A 105 -1.11 -1.99 34.80
CA GLY A 105 -0.05 -1.15 35.41
C GLY A 105 0.98 -0.61 34.45
N ILE A 106 1.05 -1.05 33.18
CA ILE A 106 1.99 -0.46 32.21
C ILE A 106 1.69 1.03 32.05
N PRO A 107 2.68 1.93 32.20
CA PRO A 107 2.50 3.36 31.96
C PRO A 107 2.27 3.62 30.48
N VAL A 108 1.61 4.75 30.17
CA VAL A 108 1.27 5.13 28.77
C VAL A 108 2.51 5.18 27.87
N ALA A 109 3.64 5.68 28.40
CA ALA A 109 4.92 5.66 27.67
C ALA A 109 5.36 4.25 27.29
N GLY A 110 5.16 3.26 28.17
CA GLY A 110 5.44 1.85 27.89
C GLY A 110 4.52 1.28 26.80
N LEU A 111 3.22 1.60 26.83
CA LEU A 111 2.28 1.21 25.77
C LEU A 111 2.67 1.79 24.41
N LEU A 112 3.04 3.08 24.36
CA LEU A 112 3.49 3.73 23.13
C LEU A 112 4.82 3.18 22.63
N GLY A 113 5.74 2.83 23.56
CA GLY A 113 7.01 2.17 23.23
C GLY A 113 6.81 0.78 22.61
N LEU A 114 5.93 -0.05 23.19
CA LEU A 114 5.56 -1.36 22.64
C LEU A 114 4.91 -1.23 21.27
N LEU A 115 4.02 -0.24 21.08
CA LEU A 115 3.39 0.05 19.81
C LEU A 115 4.41 0.48 18.75
N PHE A 116 5.37 1.32 19.11
CA PHE A 116 6.45 1.73 18.20
C PHE A 116 7.27 0.52 17.71
N VAL A 117 7.63 -0.38 18.63
CA VAL A 117 8.36 -1.60 18.26
C VAL A 117 7.51 -2.52 17.38
N ALA A 118 6.21 -2.68 17.66
CA ALA A 118 5.29 -3.42 16.81
C ALA A 118 5.19 -2.78 15.41
N GLY A 119 5.14 -1.46 15.33
CA GLY A 119 5.15 -0.71 14.07
C GLY A 119 6.40 -0.96 13.21
N LEU A 120 7.58 -1.21 13.79
CA LEU A 120 8.79 -1.57 13.04
C LEU A 120 8.69 -2.95 12.37
N VAL A 121 7.86 -3.84 12.89
CA VAL A 121 7.67 -5.20 12.35
C VAL A 121 6.77 -5.18 11.10
N SER A 122 5.79 -4.28 11.04
CA SER A 122 4.80 -4.21 9.96
C SER A 122 5.39 -4.09 8.54
N PRO A 123 6.37 -3.21 8.24
CA PRO A 123 6.96 -3.14 6.90
C PRO A 123 7.78 -4.38 6.53
N VAL A 124 8.34 -5.09 7.52
CA VAL A 124 9.04 -6.37 7.29
C VAL A 124 8.06 -7.46 6.85
N TYR A 125 6.92 -7.56 7.55
CA TYR A 125 5.83 -8.45 7.17
C TYR A 125 5.33 -8.15 5.76
N ALA A 126 5.04 -6.88 5.46
CA ALA A 126 4.57 -6.45 4.15
C ALA A 126 5.56 -6.76 3.03
N GLY A 127 6.87 -6.57 3.29
CA GLY A 127 7.96 -6.93 2.37
C GLY A 127 8.02 -8.43 2.09
N ALA A 128 8.04 -9.24 3.14
CA ALA A 128 8.10 -10.71 3.03
C ALA A 128 6.86 -11.27 2.30
N ARG A 129 5.66 -10.74 2.60
CA ARG A 129 4.42 -11.10 1.90
C ARG A 129 4.47 -10.73 0.42
N SER A 130 4.92 -9.52 0.09
CA SER A 130 5.04 -9.06 -1.30
C SER A 130 6.05 -9.90 -2.09
N ALA A 131 7.10 -10.37 -1.43
CA ALA A 131 8.09 -11.26 -2.00
C ALA A 131 7.57 -12.69 -2.23
N LEU A 132 6.73 -13.22 -1.32
CA LEU A 132 6.16 -14.56 -1.42
C LEU A 132 5.08 -14.68 -2.51
N LEU A 133 4.30 -13.63 -2.71
CA LEU A 133 3.11 -13.66 -3.57
C LEU A 133 3.39 -14.09 -5.03
N PRO A 134 4.46 -13.63 -5.73
CA PRO A 134 4.78 -14.10 -7.09
C PRO A 134 5.20 -15.56 -7.14
N GLU A 135 5.71 -16.13 -6.03
CA GLU A 135 6.07 -17.55 -5.96
C GLU A 135 4.83 -18.45 -5.82
N VAL A 136 3.78 -17.92 -5.16
CA VAL A 136 2.53 -18.65 -4.94
C VAL A 136 1.62 -18.58 -6.16
N LEU A 137 1.49 -17.41 -6.81
CA LEU A 137 0.52 -17.20 -7.90
C LEU A 137 1.13 -17.19 -9.29
N ALA A 138 2.46 -17.31 -9.42
CA ALA A 138 3.24 -17.05 -10.63
C ALA A 138 3.00 -15.66 -11.24
N PRO A 139 3.98 -15.06 -11.92
CA PRO A 139 3.80 -13.78 -12.60
C PRO A 139 2.71 -13.86 -13.68
N GLY A 140 1.79 -12.89 -13.69
CA GLY A 140 0.72 -12.82 -14.68
C GLY A 140 -0.63 -12.34 -14.10
N PRO A 141 -1.75 -12.59 -14.81
CA PRO A 141 -3.07 -12.09 -14.42
C PRO A 141 -3.52 -12.54 -13.03
N ARG A 142 -3.14 -13.75 -12.58
CA ARG A 142 -3.47 -14.27 -11.23
C ARG A 142 -2.77 -13.49 -10.13
N TYR A 143 -1.50 -13.13 -10.35
CA TYR A 143 -0.72 -12.31 -9.42
C TYR A 143 -1.33 -10.91 -9.26
N VAL A 144 -1.72 -10.27 -10.38
CA VAL A 144 -2.38 -8.95 -10.35
C VAL A 144 -3.67 -9.00 -9.57
N LEU A 145 -4.49 -10.03 -9.82
CA LEU A 145 -5.76 -10.23 -9.13
C LEU A 145 -5.58 -10.54 -7.63
N GLY A 146 -4.57 -11.36 -7.29
CA GLY A 146 -4.23 -11.65 -5.88
C GLY A 146 -3.80 -10.40 -5.11
N ARG A 147 -3.00 -9.54 -5.73
CA ARG A 147 -2.65 -8.23 -5.13
C ARG A 147 -3.86 -7.32 -4.94
N ALA A 148 -4.78 -7.32 -5.90
CA ALA A 148 -6.01 -6.54 -5.79
C ALA A 148 -6.89 -7.04 -4.63
N LEU A 149 -7.02 -8.37 -4.46
CA LEU A 149 -7.72 -8.96 -3.32
C LEU A 149 -7.11 -8.56 -1.97
N LEU A 150 -5.77 -8.63 -1.84
CA LEU A 150 -5.10 -8.22 -0.60
C LEU A 150 -5.27 -6.71 -0.32
N ARG A 151 -5.31 -5.87 -1.35
CA ARG A 151 -5.63 -4.44 -1.18
C ARG A 151 -7.06 -4.23 -0.70
N MET A 152 -8.02 -5.00 -1.24
CA MET A 152 -9.42 -4.96 -0.77
C MET A 152 -9.55 -5.35 0.70
N VAL A 153 -8.76 -6.33 1.18
CA VAL A 153 -8.72 -6.70 2.60
C VAL A 153 -8.38 -5.49 3.47
N VAL A 154 -7.32 -4.75 3.12
CA VAL A 154 -6.89 -3.58 3.91
C VAL A 154 -8.02 -2.55 4.02
N GLN A 155 -8.67 -2.20 2.91
CA GLN A 155 -9.76 -1.21 2.90
C GLN A 155 -11.00 -1.72 3.64
N SER A 156 -11.38 -2.98 3.43
CA SER A 156 -12.53 -3.58 4.11
C SER A 156 -12.28 -3.75 5.60
N ALA A 157 -11.05 -4.12 5.98
CA ALA A 157 -10.66 -4.27 7.39
C ALA A 157 -10.72 -2.94 8.15
N GLN A 158 -10.42 -1.81 7.49
CA GLN A 158 -10.55 -0.50 8.12
C GLN A 158 -12.02 -0.20 8.45
N ILE A 159 -12.95 -0.37 7.49
CA ILE A 159 -14.37 -0.10 7.73
C ILE A 159 -14.93 -1.03 8.82
N VAL A 160 -14.76 -2.34 8.60
CA VAL A 160 -15.27 -3.36 9.49
C VAL A 160 -14.56 -3.29 10.85
N GLY A 161 -13.24 -3.12 10.86
CA GLY A 161 -12.43 -3.07 12.06
C GLY A 161 -12.72 -1.86 12.93
N TYR A 162 -12.91 -0.68 12.36
CA TYR A 162 -13.30 0.52 13.11
C TYR A 162 -14.71 0.36 13.70
N GLY A 163 -15.66 -0.15 12.90
CA GLY A 163 -17.02 -0.43 13.39
C GLY A 163 -17.07 -1.50 14.46
N LEU A 164 -16.38 -2.63 14.23
CA LEU A 164 -16.23 -3.68 15.24
C LEU A 164 -15.49 -3.17 16.48
N GLY A 165 -14.49 -2.30 16.31
CA GLY A 165 -13.78 -1.67 17.41
C GLY A 165 -14.72 -0.92 18.33
N GLY A 166 -15.61 -0.09 17.77
CA GLY A 166 -16.67 0.59 18.53
C GLY A 166 -17.62 -0.35 19.23
N LEU A 167 -18.10 -1.40 18.55
CA LEU A 167 -18.99 -2.43 19.11
C LEU A 167 -18.29 -3.27 20.18
N LEU A 168 -17.10 -3.75 19.92
CA LEU A 168 -16.35 -4.58 20.87
C LEU A 168 -16.00 -3.80 22.14
N LEU A 169 -15.68 -2.51 22.02
CA LEU A 169 -15.45 -1.65 23.19
C LEU A 169 -16.74 -1.31 23.97
N ALA A 170 -17.91 -1.62 23.43
CA ALA A 170 -19.16 -1.60 24.20
C ALA A 170 -19.34 -2.86 25.06
N ALA A 171 -18.80 -4.00 24.62
CA ALA A 171 -18.92 -5.30 25.30
C ALA A 171 -17.64 -5.70 26.06
N LEU A 172 -16.47 -5.31 25.58
CA LEU A 172 -15.15 -5.66 26.12
C LEU A 172 -14.44 -4.41 26.63
N SER A 173 -13.60 -4.59 27.65
CA SER A 173 -12.65 -3.52 28.02
C SER A 173 -11.63 -3.29 26.89
N PRO A 174 -10.96 -2.12 26.83
CA PRO A 174 -9.89 -1.88 25.85
C PRO A 174 -8.77 -2.93 25.92
N ARG A 175 -8.47 -3.45 27.12
CA ARG A 175 -7.50 -4.55 27.28
C ARG A 175 -8.00 -5.87 26.71
N GLY A 176 -9.31 -6.16 26.85
CA GLY A 176 -9.92 -7.33 26.21
C GLY A 176 -9.80 -7.28 24.70
N ALA A 177 -9.97 -6.09 24.09
CA ALA A 177 -9.78 -5.90 22.66
C ALA A 177 -8.30 -6.09 22.24
N LEU A 178 -7.34 -5.61 23.03
CA LEU A 178 -5.90 -5.88 22.80
C LEU A 178 -5.57 -7.38 22.94
N ALA A 179 -6.17 -8.09 23.91
CA ALA A 179 -5.99 -9.53 24.05
C ALA A 179 -6.54 -10.28 22.83
N ALA A 180 -7.70 -9.87 22.31
CA ALA A 180 -8.27 -10.44 21.09
C ALA A 180 -7.36 -10.22 19.88
N ASP A 181 -6.72 -9.06 19.77
CA ASP A 181 -5.74 -8.79 18.71
C ASP A 181 -4.46 -9.62 18.85
N ALA A 182 -3.93 -9.76 20.06
CA ALA A 182 -2.79 -10.66 20.30
C ALA A 182 -3.10 -12.10 19.88
N LEU A 183 -4.32 -12.58 20.16
CA LEU A 183 -4.80 -13.89 19.69
C LEU A 183 -4.97 -13.93 18.18
N SER A 184 -5.41 -12.83 17.54
CA SER A 184 -5.53 -12.74 16.08
C SER A 184 -4.18 -12.89 15.38
N PHE A 185 -3.12 -12.26 15.90
CA PHE A 185 -1.77 -12.45 15.41
C PHE A 185 -1.25 -13.88 15.62
N ALA A 186 -1.52 -14.49 16.78
CA ALA A 186 -1.16 -15.88 17.03
C ALA A 186 -1.90 -16.84 16.07
N ALA A 187 -3.18 -16.61 15.82
CA ALA A 187 -3.96 -17.37 14.84
C ALA A 187 -3.42 -17.17 13.41
N SER A 188 -3.09 -15.93 13.02
CA SER A 188 -2.45 -15.63 11.75
C SER A 188 -1.12 -16.39 11.59
N ALA A 189 -0.27 -16.37 12.63
CA ALA A 189 0.98 -17.12 12.64
C ALA A 189 0.77 -18.62 12.44
N ALA A 190 -0.25 -19.20 13.09
CA ALA A 190 -0.61 -20.60 12.94
C ALA A 190 -1.10 -20.92 11.52
N VAL A 191 -1.99 -20.09 10.96
CA VAL A 191 -2.48 -20.23 9.58
C VAL A 191 -1.33 -20.18 8.57
N LEU A 192 -0.39 -19.22 8.73
CA LEU A 192 0.78 -19.11 7.88
C LEU A 192 1.75 -20.29 8.07
N ARG A 193 1.94 -20.76 9.30
CA ARG A 193 2.85 -21.86 9.62
C ARG A 193 2.42 -23.18 8.97
N PHE A 194 1.13 -23.45 8.93
CA PHE A 194 0.56 -24.69 8.41
C PHE A 194 0.07 -24.56 6.97
N GLY A 195 -0.32 -23.37 6.54
CA GLY A 195 -0.92 -23.11 5.23
C GLY A 195 0.04 -22.70 4.12
N THR A 196 1.33 -22.41 4.44
CA THR A 196 2.32 -22.02 3.43
C THR A 196 3.48 -23.00 3.36
N ALA A 197 4.03 -23.24 2.15
CA ALA A 197 5.18 -24.14 1.97
C ALA A 197 6.48 -23.51 2.47
N ALA A 198 7.38 -24.35 2.97
CA ALA A 198 8.75 -23.94 3.28
C ALA A 198 9.55 -23.79 1.98
N ARG A 199 10.11 -22.61 1.74
CA ARG A 199 10.97 -22.31 0.60
C ARG A 199 12.35 -21.90 1.09
N GLN A 200 13.36 -22.05 0.23
CA GLN A 200 14.71 -21.59 0.54
C GLN A 200 14.77 -20.05 0.53
N PRO A 201 15.70 -19.45 1.30
CA PRO A 201 15.94 -18.02 1.24
C PRO A 201 16.32 -17.60 -0.17
N ARG A 202 15.89 -16.43 -0.58
CA ARG A 202 16.40 -15.83 -1.80
C ARG A 202 17.86 -15.44 -1.59
N ALA A 203 18.74 -15.77 -2.55
CA ALA A 203 20.09 -15.26 -2.58
C ALA A 203 20.03 -13.74 -2.83
N GLY A 204 19.78 -12.95 -1.79
CA GLY A 204 19.70 -11.51 -1.86
C GLY A 204 21.09 -10.91 -1.85
N GLY A 205 21.45 -10.19 -2.89
CA GLY A 205 22.64 -9.33 -2.88
C GLY A 205 22.47 -8.21 -1.86
N ALA A 206 23.06 -8.37 -0.70
CA ALA A 206 23.05 -7.41 0.41
C ALA A 206 24.01 -6.22 0.21
N GLY A 207 24.36 -5.90 -1.03
CA GLY A 207 25.25 -4.79 -1.33
C GLY A 207 24.48 -3.62 -1.93
N SER A 208 24.47 -2.48 -1.29
CA SER A 208 24.09 -1.18 -1.84
C SER A 208 22.64 -0.69 -1.69
N MET A 209 21.66 -1.48 -1.23
CA MET A 209 20.25 -1.02 -1.20
C MET A 209 20.05 0.36 -0.54
N ALA A 210 20.76 0.68 0.53
CA ALA A 210 20.62 1.99 1.19
C ALA A 210 21.22 3.15 0.35
N ARG A 211 22.39 2.94 -0.29
CA ARG A 211 22.99 3.93 -1.20
C ARG A 211 22.18 4.09 -2.46
N ASP A 212 21.70 2.99 -3.03
CA ASP A 212 20.85 2.99 -4.24
C ASP A 212 19.47 3.59 -3.94
N SER A 213 18.95 3.41 -2.72
CA SER A 213 17.72 4.06 -2.25
C SER A 213 17.87 5.57 -2.16
N LEU A 214 18.99 6.06 -1.59
CA LEU A 214 19.22 7.50 -1.46
C LEU A 214 19.50 8.17 -2.82
N ALA A 215 20.28 7.52 -3.67
CA ALA A 215 20.50 7.97 -5.05
C ALA A 215 19.21 7.97 -5.86
N GLY A 216 18.39 6.92 -5.70
CA GLY A 216 17.06 6.83 -6.31
C GLY A 216 16.10 7.90 -5.82
N LEU A 217 16.13 8.22 -4.51
CA LEU A 217 15.35 9.30 -3.93
C LEU A 217 15.73 10.65 -4.57
N ARG A 218 17.03 10.97 -4.63
CA ARG A 218 17.53 12.20 -5.26
C ARG A 218 17.13 12.27 -6.73
N ALA A 219 17.25 11.17 -7.48
CA ALA A 219 16.86 11.11 -8.88
C ALA A 219 15.36 11.38 -9.08
N VAL A 220 14.49 10.79 -8.26
CA VAL A 220 13.04 10.99 -8.31
C VAL A 220 12.66 12.43 -7.94
N PHE A 221 13.25 12.99 -6.88
CA PHE A 221 13.00 14.37 -6.45
C PHE A 221 13.59 15.42 -7.37
N GLY A 222 14.57 15.08 -8.20
CA GLY A 222 15.12 15.95 -9.24
C GLY A 222 14.09 16.35 -10.30
N HIS A 223 13.07 15.52 -10.53
CA HIS A 223 12.02 15.80 -11.49
C HIS A 223 10.91 16.66 -10.87
N ARG A 224 10.83 17.94 -11.25
CA ARG A 224 9.88 18.92 -10.66
C ARG A 224 8.43 18.43 -10.66
N GLN A 225 7.99 17.77 -11.74
CA GLN A 225 6.64 17.26 -11.87
C GLN A 225 6.38 16.08 -10.91
N VAL A 226 7.29 15.11 -10.86
CA VAL A 226 7.22 13.95 -9.97
C VAL A 226 7.20 14.42 -8.51
N ARG A 227 8.09 15.35 -8.14
CA ARG A 227 8.14 15.95 -6.81
C ARG A 227 6.81 16.59 -6.39
N ARG A 228 6.16 17.36 -7.30
CA ARG A 228 4.85 17.98 -7.02
C ARG A 228 3.76 16.93 -6.78
N ILE A 229 3.73 15.87 -7.60
CA ILE A 229 2.78 14.77 -7.46
C ILE A 229 3.00 14.03 -6.13
N LEU A 230 4.24 13.74 -5.76
CA LEU A 230 4.58 13.11 -4.49
C LEU A 230 4.19 13.96 -3.30
N LEU A 231 4.52 15.25 -3.32
CA LEU A 231 4.13 16.18 -2.24
C LEU A 231 2.60 16.28 -2.10
N PHE A 232 1.87 16.31 -3.22
CA PHE A 232 0.41 16.27 -3.19
C PHE A 232 -0.10 14.97 -2.54
N SER A 233 0.43 13.80 -2.97
CA SER A 233 0.03 12.49 -2.45
C SER A 233 0.32 12.31 -0.96
N TRP A 234 1.23 13.08 -0.40
CA TRP A 234 1.64 13.02 1.01
C TRP A 234 0.94 14.05 1.88
N LEU A 235 0.91 15.30 1.45
CA LEU A 235 0.42 16.40 2.28
C LEU A 235 -1.11 16.47 2.34
N VAL A 236 -1.80 16.08 1.26
CA VAL A 236 -3.28 16.03 1.27
C VAL A 236 -3.79 15.05 2.32
N PRO A 237 -3.37 13.77 2.35
CA PRO A 237 -3.77 12.85 3.41
C PRO A 237 -3.28 13.26 4.80
N ALA A 238 -2.07 13.86 4.91
CA ALA A 238 -1.55 14.33 6.20
C ALA A 238 -2.41 15.46 6.83
N CYS A 239 -3.08 16.27 6.00
CA CYS A 239 -4.06 17.23 6.49
C CYS A 239 -5.42 16.56 6.75
N ALA A 240 -5.82 15.60 5.93
CA ALA A 240 -7.12 14.94 6.01
C ALA A 240 -7.31 14.05 7.26
N VAL A 241 -6.22 13.59 7.90
CA VAL A 241 -6.28 12.73 9.10
C VAL A 241 -6.64 13.51 10.40
N ALA A 242 -6.82 14.82 10.35
CA ALA A 242 -7.15 15.64 11.54
C ALA A 242 -8.39 15.14 12.32
N PRO A 243 -9.54 14.83 11.69
CA PRO A 243 -10.70 14.32 12.42
C PRO A 243 -10.46 12.91 12.99
N GLU A 244 -9.63 12.10 12.33
CA GLU A 244 -9.25 10.78 12.85
C GLU A 244 -8.33 10.90 14.08
N ALA A 245 -7.35 11.83 14.04
CA ALA A 245 -6.47 12.12 15.17
C ALA A 245 -7.25 12.62 16.41
N LEU A 246 -8.35 13.29 16.19
CA LEU A 246 -9.17 13.94 17.22
C LEU A 246 -10.50 13.21 17.47
N ALA A 247 -10.68 11.99 16.96
CA ALA A 247 -11.95 11.27 17.05
C ALA A 247 -12.39 11.02 18.49
N ALA A 248 -11.51 10.56 19.38
CA ALA A 248 -11.84 10.32 20.78
C ALA A 248 -12.14 11.64 21.55
N PRO A 249 -11.33 12.70 21.45
CA PRO A 249 -11.68 14.00 22.00
C PRO A 249 -13.00 14.55 21.47
N TYR A 250 -13.26 14.43 20.16
CA TYR A 250 -14.47 14.93 19.52
C TYR A 250 -15.74 14.27 20.08
N VAL A 251 -15.79 12.94 20.12
CA VAL A 251 -17.00 12.24 20.61
C VAL A 251 -17.27 12.51 22.08
N THR A 252 -16.22 12.69 22.90
CA THR A 252 -16.38 13.03 24.32
C THR A 252 -16.83 14.47 24.49
N HIS A 253 -16.38 15.39 23.62
CA HIS A 253 -16.80 16.79 23.64
C HIS A 253 -18.31 16.96 23.35
N ILE A 254 -18.87 16.15 22.44
CA ILE A 254 -20.31 16.12 22.15
C ILE A 254 -21.12 15.23 23.12
N GLY A 255 -20.55 14.83 24.26
CA GLY A 255 -21.21 14.09 25.31
C GLY A 255 -21.35 12.57 25.09
N LEU A 256 -20.65 12.01 24.08
CA LEU A 256 -20.68 10.57 23.82
C LEU A 256 -19.48 9.86 24.47
N PRO A 257 -19.62 8.57 24.81
CA PRO A 257 -18.50 7.82 25.36
C PRO A 257 -17.39 7.65 24.32
N ALA A 258 -16.12 7.65 24.75
CA ALA A 258 -14.94 7.58 23.90
C ALA A 258 -14.94 6.36 22.93
N ARG A 259 -15.61 5.26 23.30
CA ARG A 259 -15.78 4.08 22.41
C ARG A 259 -16.52 4.40 21.11
N SER A 260 -17.34 5.47 21.08
CA SER A 260 -18.04 5.93 19.87
C SER A 260 -17.10 6.46 18.80
N ALA A 261 -15.82 6.73 19.14
CA ALA A 261 -14.79 7.12 18.19
C ALA A 261 -14.61 6.09 17.06
N GLY A 262 -14.76 4.78 17.35
CA GLY A 262 -14.68 3.74 16.33
C GLY A 262 -15.68 3.91 15.20
N PHE A 263 -16.92 4.27 15.52
CA PHE A 263 -17.94 4.55 14.49
C PHE A 263 -17.64 5.81 13.69
N LEU A 264 -17.09 6.85 14.33
CA LEU A 264 -16.67 8.06 13.62
C LEU A 264 -15.54 7.76 12.63
N LEU A 265 -14.56 6.94 13.04
CA LEU A 265 -13.43 6.53 12.22
C LEU A 265 -13.82 5.73 10.97
N MET A 266 -15.00 5.09 10.92
CA MET A 266 -15.50 4.40 9.73
C MET A 266 -15.82 5.36 8.56
N GLY A 267 -16.12 6.61 8.83
CA GLY A 267 -16.66 7.55 7.83
C GLY A 267 -15.73 7.71 6.63
N ILE A 268 -14.47 8.06 6.85
CA ILE A 268 -13.49 8.27 5.76
C ILE A 268 -13.24 6.98 4.95
N PRO A 269 -12.94 5.82 5.56
CA PRO A 269 -12.78 4.57 4.80
C PRO A 269 -14.02 4.17 3.99
N ALA A 270 -15.22 4.36 4.54
CA ALA A 270 -16.46 4.04 3.82
C ALA A 270 -16.61 4.91 2.57
N GLY A 271 -16.36 6.21 2.69
CA GLY A 271 -16.33 7.13 1.55
C GLY A 271 -15.24 6.78 0.53
N THR A 272 -14.04 6.40 1.01
CA THR A 272 -12.92 5.99 0.14
C THR A 272 -13.25 4.76 -0.69
N VAL A 273 -13.84 3.72 -0.08
CA VAL A 273 -14.26 2.52 -0.83
C VAL A 273 -15.33 2.87 -1.86
N ALA A 274 -16.29 3.71 -1.50
CA ALA A 274 -17.30 4.18 -2.46
C ALA A 274 -16.65 4.96 -3.62
N ALA A 275 -15.69 5.83 -3.33
CA ALA A 275 -14.91 6.58 -4.32
C ALA A 275 -14.13 5.67 -5.27
N ASP A 276 -13.44 4.66 -4.73
CA ASP A 276 -12.67 3.69 -5.52
C ASP A 276 -13.57 2.88 -6.46
N VAL A 277 -14.75 2.44 -5.97
CA VAL A 277 -15.74 1.73 -6.78
C VAL A 277 -16.30 2.63 -7.90
N ILE A 278 -16.64 3.88 -7.58
CA ILE A 278 -17.11 4.87 -8.55
C ILE A 278 -16.02 5.14 -9.60
N ALA A 279 -14.79 5.39 -9.15
CA ALA A 279 -13.66 5.66 -10.04
C ALA A 279 -13.38 4.48 -10.97
N ALA A 280 -13.38 3.25 -10.44
CA ALA A 280 -13.08 2.05 -11.21
C ALA A 280 -14.17 1.68 -12.23
N ARG A 281 -15.45 1.91 -11.90
CA ARG A 281 -16.57 1.46 -12.73
C ARG A 281 -17.15 2.53 -13.65
N LEU A 282 -17.13 3.79 -13.20
CA LEU A 282 -17.88 4.88 -13.86
C LEU A 282 -16.98 5.95 -14.48
N LEU A 283 -15.73 6.09 -14.03
CA LEU A 283 -14.86 7.17 -14.49
C LEU A 283 -13.80 6.66 -15.48
N PRO A 284 -13.83 7.09 -16.74
CA PRO A 284 -12.75 6.82 -17.67
C PRO A 284 -11.45 7.50 -17.21
N THR A 285 -10.30 6.96 -17.57
CA THR A 285 -8.97 7.40 -17.07
C THR A 285 -8.68 8.89 -17.28
N TRP A 286 -9.18 9.48 -18.37
CA TRP A 286 -9.03 10.91 -18.63
C TRP A 286 -9.82 11.78 -17.64
N LEU A 287 -11.00 11.29 -17.19
CA LEU A 287 -11.83 11.99 -16.20
C LEU A 287 -11.24 11.83 -14.80
N GLN A 288 -10.71 10.64 -14.44
CA GLN A 288 -10.00 10.43 -13.18
C GLN A 288 -8.86 11.43 -13.01
N ARG A 289 -8.09 11.71 -14.06
CA ARG A 289 -7.01 12.70 -14.04
C ARG A 289 -7.49 14.13 -13.87
N ARG A 290 -8.59 14.49 -14.53
CA ARG A 290 -9.20 15.83 -14.38
C ARG A 290 -9.87 16.01 -13.04
N ALA A 291 -10.36 14.93 -12.43
CA ALA A 291 -10.99 14.94 -11.13
C ALA A 291 -10.01 15.15 -9.96
N VAL A 292 -8.69 15.03 -10.15
CA VAL A 292 -7.71 15.14 -9.06
C VAL A 292 -7.87 16.42 -8.26
N LEU A 293 -8.00 17.57 -8.92
CA LEU A 293 -8.15 18.85 -8.23
C LEU A 293 -9.52 18.98 -7.53
N PRO A 294 -10.68 18.82 -8.22
CA PRO A 294 -11.97 18.95 -7.56
C PRO A 294 -12.18 17.89 -6.47
N ALA A 295 -11.74 16.65 -6.67
CA ALA A 295 -11.81 15.60 -5.65
C ALA A 295 -10.95 15.95 -4.43
N GLY A 296 -9.74 16.50 -4.63
CA GLY A 296 -8.91 16.99 -3.53
C GLY A 296 -9.57 18.10 -2.73
N LEU A 297 -10.36 18.98 -3.36
CA LEU A 297 -11.14 20.01 -2.65
C LEU A 297 -12.33 19.41 -1.89
N VAL A 298 -12.98 18.37 -2.45
CA VAL A 298 -14.07 17.65 -1.77
C VAL A 298 -13.57 16.97 -0.48
N VAL A 299 -12.30 16.58 -0.36
CA VAL A 299 -11.73 16.06 0.89
C VAL A 299 -11.88 17.08 2.03
N PHE A 300 -11.65 18.37 1.75
CA PHE A 300 -11.52 19.37 2.80
C PHE A 300 -12.80 20.19 3.02
N ALA A 301 -13.67 20.34 2.02
CA ALA A 301 -14.89 21.13 2.15
C ALA A 301 -15.79 20.68 3.33
N PRO A 302 -16.04 19.36 3.57
CA PRO A 302 -16.85 18.91 4.70
C PRO A 302 -16.18 19.17 6.06
N LEU A 303 -14.84 19.19 6.11
CA LEU A 303 -14.13 19.42 7.38
C LEU A 303 -14.30 20.84 7.91
N ALA A 304 -14.58 21.81 7.04
CA ALA A 304 -14.89 23.16 7.47
C ALA A 304 -16.17 23.23 8.32
N ALA A 305 -17.15 22.35 8.07
CA ALA A 305 -18.39 22.28 8.83
C ALA A 305 -18.20 21.83 10.29
N PHE A 306 -17.05 21.25 10.65
CA PHE A 306 -16.73 20.92 12.04
C PHE A 306 -16.55 22.16 12.94
N ALA A 307 -16.48 23.37 12.37
CA ALA A 307 -16.55 24.61 13.11
C ALA A 307 -17.86 24.76 13.90
N THR A 308 -18.94 24.10 13.46
CA THR A 308 -20.24 24.14 14.13
C THR A 308 -20.48 23.02 15.14
N LEU A 309 -19.47 22.14 15.35
CA LEU A 309 -19.57 20.91 16.16
C LEU A 309 -20.83 20.10 15.80
N PRO A 310 -20.90 19.56 14.58
CA PRO A 310 -22.08 18.85 14.11
C PRO A 310 -22.42 17.64 14.98
N ASP A 311 -23.68 17.27 15.04
CA ASP A 311 -24.14 16.05 15.69
C ASP A 311 -23.43 14.83 15.12
N PHE A 312 -23.38 13.77 15.93
CA PHE A 312 -22.63 12.55 15.60
C PHE A 312 -22.96 11.95 14.23
N GLY A 313 -24.25 11.86 13.88
CA GLY A 313 -24.68 11.35 12.58
C GLY A 313 -24.24 12.23 11.41
N VAL A 314 -24.35 13.56 11.58
CA VAL A 314 -23.88 14.54 10.59
C VAL A 314 -22.37 14.49 10.44
N ALA A 315 -21.63 14.37 11.54
CA ALA A 315 -20.18 14.21 11.53
C ALA A 315 -19.72 12.99 10.71
N ILE A 316 -20.36 11.82 10.91
CA ILE A 316 -20.09 10.62 10.11
C ILE A 316 -20.39 10.90 8.63
N GLY A 317 -21.53 11.49 8.30
CA GLY A 317 -21.89 11.85 6.93
C GLY A 317 -20.85 12.76 6.25
N LEU A 318 -20.37 13.78 6.97
CA LEU A 318 -19.31 14.69 6.50
C LEU A 318 -17.99 13.93 6.25
N LEU A 319 -17.63 12.98 7.12
CA LEU A 319 -16.43 12.17 6.93
C LEU A 319 -16.57 11.19 5.76
N VAL A 320 -17.77 10.67 5.49
CA VAL A 320 -18.03 9.87 4.28
C VAL A 320 -17.82 10.73 3.03
N ILE A 321 -18.33 11.97 3.01
CA ILE A 321 -18.10 12.89 1.87
C ILE A 321 -16.61 13.23 1.74
N CYS A 322 -15.91 13.46 2.86
CA CYS A 322 -14.46 13.62 2.87
C CYS A 322 -13.78 12.41 2.20
N GLY A 323 -14.16 11.18 2.58
CA GLY A 323 -13.66 9.95 1.99
C GLY A 323 -13.98 9.82 0.48
N LEU A 324 -15.16 10.26 0.03
CA LEU A 324 -15.49 10.31 -1.42
C LEU A 324 -14.51 11.18 -2.20
N GLY A 325 -14.00 12.23 -1.58
CA GLY A 325 -12.96 13.07 -2.16
C GLY A 325 -11.66 12.30 -2.48
N SER A 326 -11.38 11.15 -1.86
CA SER A 326 -10.17 10.35 -2.12
C SER A 326 -10.08 9.73 -3.52
N ALA A 327 -11.14 9.84 -4.35
CA ALA A 327 -11.13 9.46 -5.78
C ALA A 327 -9.97 10.10 -6.58
N TRP A 328 -9.33 11.15 -6.06
CA TRP A 328 -8.12 11.74 -6.66
C TRP A 328 -6.95 10.75 -6.76
N GLY A 329 -6.89 9.72 -5.88
CA GLY A 329 -5.77 8.79 -5.79
C GLY A 329 -5.52 8.04 -7.10
N ALA A 330 -6.56 7.44 -7.70
CA ALA A 330 -6.45 6.71 -8.96
C ALA A 330 -5.93 7.59 -10.11
N GLY A 331 -6.40 8.84 -10.18
CA GLY A 331 -5.93 9.82 -11.16
C GLY A 331 -4.47 10.23 -10.94
N LEU A 332 -4.06 10.38 -9.68
CA LEU A 332 -2.71 10.80 -9.31
C LEU A 332 -1.68 9.72 -9.59
N ASP A 333 -1.98 8.46 -9.30
CA ASP A 333 -1.11 7.31 -9.63
C ASP A 333 -0.84 7.24 -11.13
N GLY A 334 -1.86 7.47 -11.96
CA GLY A 334 -1.70 7.56 -13.41
C GLY A 334 -0.77 8.72 -13.84
N LEU A 335 -0.92 9.89 -13.22
CA LEU A 335 -0.05 11.04 -13.48
C LEU A 335 1.40 10.78 -13.02
N LEU A 336 1.60 10.08 -11.90
CA LEU A 336 2.92 9.72 -11.40
C LEU A 336 3.64 8.77 -12.36
N VAL A 337 2.95 7.75 -12.86
CA VAL A 337 3.50 6.77 -13.82
C VAL A 337 3.90 7.45 -15.14
N GLU A 338 3.13 8.44 -15.61
CA GLU A 338 3.44 9.20 -16.82
C GLU A 338 4.59 10.20 -16.62
N ALA A 339 4.63 10.86 -15.46
CA ALA A 339 5.64 11.87 -15.17
C ALA A 339 7.01 11.25 -14.85
N ALA A 340 7.04 10.02 -14.32
CA ALA A 340 8.26 9.35 -13.95
C ALA A 340 8.93 8.69 -15.16
N PRO A 341 10.27 8.90 -15.38
CA PRO A 341 11.04 8.15 -16.35
C PRO A 341 10.86 6.64 -16.17
N GLU A 342 10.85 5.88 -17.25
CA GLU A 342 10.51 4.45 -17.24
C GLU A 342 11.33 3.65 -16.21
N HIS A 343 12.63 3.90 -16.15
CA HIS A 343 13.55 3.25 -15.21
C HIS A 343 13.36 3.67 -13.74
N LEU A 344 12.59 4.74 -13.45
CA LEU A 344 12.31 5.24 -12.09
C LEU A 344 10.87 4.97 -11.63
N ARG A 345 9.96 4.47 -12.48
CA ARG A 345 8.53 4.31 -12.17
C ARG A 345 8.28 3.47 -10.92
N SER A 346 8.89 2.31 -10.83
CA SER A 346 8.75 1.41 -9.67
C SER A 346 9.26 2.06 -8.39
N ARG A 347 10.38 2.79 -8.47
CA ARG A 347 10.94 3.54 -7.34
C ARG A 347 10.04 4.70 -6.94
N ALA A 348 9.50 5.46 -7.89
CA ALA A 348 8.59 6.57 -7.61
C ALA A 348 7.32 6.09 -6.89
N LEU A 349 6.74 4.96 -7.30
CA LEU A 349 5.59 4.34 -6.64
C LEU A 349 5.93 3.85 -5.22
N ALA A 350 7.10 3.23 -5.03
CA ALA A 350 7.55 2.79 -3.71
C ALA A 350 7.77 3.98 -2.76
N ILE A 351 8.42 5.05 -3.25
CA ILE A 351 8.64 6.30 -2.52
C ILE A 351 7.30 6.97 -2.19
N SER A 352 6.34 6.97 -3.14
CA SER A 352 4.99 7.49 -2.91
C SER A 352 4.31 6.79 -1.74
N SER A 353 4.32 5.46 -1.71
CA SER A 353 3.69 4.68 -0.65
C SER A 353 4.36 4.85 0.71
N ALA A 354 5.70 4.79 0.77
CA ALA A 354 6.44 4.96 2.02
C ALA A 354 6.30 6.37 2.59
N GLY A 355 6.39 7.39 1.73
CA GLY A 355 6.21 8.78 2.12
C GLY A 355 4.79 9.09 2.58
N LEU A 356 3.77 8.48 1.96
CA LEU A 356 2.38 8.60 2.38
C LEU A 356 2.20 8.13 3.84
N MET A 357 2.67 6.92 4.16
CA MET A 357 2.58 6.39 5.53
C MET A 357 3.29 7.30 6.53
N PHE A 358 4.52 7.69 6.22
CA PHE A 358 5.31 8.54 7.10
C PHE A 358 4.66 9.92 7.33
N THR A 359 4.19 10.58 6.28
CA THR A 359 3.58 11.90 6.41
C THR A 359 2.19 11.86 7.06
N GLN A 360 1.44 10.78 6.90
CA GLN A 360 0.22 10.55 7.69
C GLN A 360 0.55 10.42 9.19
N GLY A 361 1.60 9.68 9.55
CA GLY A 361 2.06 9.60 10.94
C GLY A 361 2.42 10.97 11.52
N ILE A 362 3.13 11.81 10.75
CA ILE A 362 3.39 13.21 11.13
C ILE A 362 2.08 14.00 11.26
N GLY A 363 1.14 13.82 10.32
CA GLY A 363 -0.17 14.46 10.37
C GLY A 363 -0.94 14.13 11.65
N PHE A 364 -1.02 12.85 12.03
CA PHE A 364 -1.63 12.43 13.30
C PHE A 364 -0.96 13.11 14.51
N ALA A 365 0.36 13.14 14.56
CA ALA A 365 1.10 13.77 15.64
C ALA A 365 0.83 15.29 15.71
N LEU A 366 0.88 15.99 14.58
CA LEU A 366 0.69 17.44 14.52
C LEU A 366 -0.74 17.86 14.88
N TRP A 367 -1.75 17.17 14.32
CA TRP A 367 -3.15 17.50 14.62
C TRP A 367 -3.55 17.11 16.04
N GLY A 368 -3.02 16.00 16.55
CA GLY A 368 -3.20 15.64 17.96
C GLY A 368 -2.56 16.66 18.89
N LEU A 369 -1.36 17.15 18.57
CA LEU A 369 -0.70 18.23 19.31
C LEU A 369 -1.48 19.55 19.20
N ALA A 370 -1.94 19.90 18.03
CA ALA A 370 -2.79 21.09 17.86
C ALA A 370 -4.05 21.01 18.71
N GLY A 371 -4.70 19.84 18.79
CA GLY A 371 -5.87 19.60 19.65
C GLY A 371 -5.59 19.63 21.15
N GLN A 372 -4.32 19.59 21.56
CA GLN A 372 -3.93 19.80 22.96
C GLN A 372 -3.97 21.27 23.37
N PHE A 373 -3.68 22.19 22.43
CA PHE A 373 -3.52 23.61 22.71
C PHE A 373 -4.65 24.49 22.16
N ALA A 374 -5.46 23.97 21.25
CA ALA A 374 -6.54 24.71 20.61
C ALA A 374 -7.87 23.92 20.61
N PRO A 375 -9.01 24.59 20.66
CA PRO A 375 -10.30 23.93 20.63
C PRO A 375 -10.56 23.23 19.30
N LEU A 376 -11.29 22.11 19.35
CA LEU A 376 -11.61 21.26 18.18
C LEU A 376 -12.29 22.03 17.04
N VAL A 377 -13.13 23.03 17.40
CA VAL A 377 -13.81 23.93 16.45
C VAL A 377 -12.84 24.75 15.58
N LEU A 378 -11.58 24.88 15.97
CA LEU A 378 -10.54 25.57 15.19
C LEU A 378 -9.58 24.60 14.53
N VAL A 379 -9.25 23.46 15.18
CA VAL A 379 -8.22 22.54 14.70
C VAL A 379 -8.68 21.79 13.44
N ILE A 380 -9.88 21.20 13.45
CA ILE A 380 -10.38 20.44 12.28
C ILE A 380 -10.63 21.37 11.09
N PRO A 381 -11.31 22.52 11.23
CA PRO A 381 -11.41 23.49 10.13
C PRO A 381 -10.07 24.10 9.73
N GLY A 382 -9.14 24.29 10.66
CA GLY A 382 -7.78 24.71 10.36
C GLY A 382 -7.04 23.71 9.44
N ALA A 383 -7.23 22.41 9.69
CA ALA A 383 -6.73 21.37 8.80
C ALA A 383 -7.39 21.43 7.40
N ALA A 384 -8.69 21.78 7.34
CA ALA A 384 -9.38 21.99 6.06
C ALA A 384 -8.77 23.15 5.27
N VAL A 385 -8.48 24.26 5.92
CA VAL A 385 -7.83 25.41 5.28
C VAL A 385 -6.42 25.05 4.80
N ALA A 386 -5.61 24.43 5.68
CA ALA A 386 -4.26 23.99 5.33
C ALA A 386 -4.25 23.01 4.15
N GLY A 387 -5.13 22.01 4.18
CA GLY A 387 -5.26 21.02 3.12
C GLY A 387 -5.76 21.62 1.80
N THR A 388 -6.73 22.54 1.86
CA THR A 388 -7.19 23.28 0.68
C THR A 388 -6.05 24.10 0.07
N ALA A 389 -5.24 24.78 0.89
CA ALA A 389 -4.06 25.50 0.42
C ALA A 389 -3.04 24.55 -0.26
N VAL A 390 -2.80 23.39 0.34
CA VAL A 390 -1.94 22.35 -0.25
C VAL A 390 -2.46 21.91 -1.62
N VAL A 391 -3.77 21.64 -1.75
CA VAL A 391 -4.40 21.22 -3.03
C VAL A 391 -4.22 22.29 -4.10
N ILE A 392 -4.41 23.55 -3.77
CA ILE A 392 -4.30 24.68 -4.70
C ILE A 392 -2.83 24.92 -5.10
N VAL A 393 -1.89 24.95 -4.15
CA VAL A 393 -0.47 25.25 -4.38
C VAL A 393 0.23 24.12 -5.14
N LEU A 394 -0.06 22.86 -4.76
CA LEU A 394 0.57 21.69 -5.38
C LEU A 394 -0.22 21.15 -6.56
N ARG A 395 -1.22 21.86 -7.04
CA ARG A 395 -2.03 21.48 -8.20
C ARG A 395 -1.21 20.68 -9.22
N PRO A 396 -1.51 19.37 -9.43
CA PRO A 396 -0.80 18.58 -10.42
C PRO A 396 -0.99 19.20 -11.80
N PRO A 397 0.06 19.26 -12.65
CA PRO A 397 -0.11 19.73 -14.00
C PRO A 397 -1.15 18.83 -14.69
N GLY A 398 -2.18 19.44 -15.27
CA GLY A 398 -3.16 18.71 -16.09
C GLY A 398 -2.40 17.87 -17.11
N GLY A 399 -2.72 16.58 -17.20
CA GLY A 399 -2.06 15.65 -18.13
C GLY A 399 -1.96 16.26 -19.55
N PRO A 400 -1.04 15.76 -20.38
CA PRO A 400 -0.84 16.27 -21.72
C PRO A 400 -2.20 16.38 -22.39
N ARG A 401 -2.48 17.56 -22.93
CA ARG A 401 -3.66 17.77 -23.77
C ARG A 401 -3.63 16.66 -24.80
N PRO A 402 -4.75 15.91 -25.02
CA PRO A 402 -4.78 14.95 -26.10
C PRO A 402 -4.25 15.69 -27.32
N ALA A 403 -3.20 15.15 -27.94
CA ALA A 403 -2.65 15.75 -29.15
C ALA A 403 -3.87 15.95 -30.04
N SER A 404 -4.25 17.20 -30.23
CA SER A 404 -5.31 17.52 -31.18
C SER A 404 -4.92 16.76 -32.43
N ARG A 405 -5.76 15.81 -32.88
CA ARG A 405 -5.67 15.31 -34.23
C ARG A 405 -5.61 16.58 -35.07
N ARG A 406 -4.41 17.04 -35.38
CA ARG A 406 -4.22 17.94 -36.46
C ARG A 406 -4.75 17.14 -37.65
N SER A 407 -6.01 17.35 -37.94
CA SER A 407 -6.59 17.02 -39.21
C SER A 407 -5.65 17.61 -40.23
N GLY A 408 -4.80 16.75 -40.78
CA GLY A 408 -4.02 17.07 -41.96
C GLY A 408 -4.95 17.28 -43.13
N LEU A 409 -5.62 18.40 -43.12
CA LEU A 409 -6.06 19.06 -44.35
C LEU A 409 -4.82 19.70 -44.95
N SER A 410 -3.87 18.86 -45.41
CA SER A 410 -2.91 19.29 -46.41
C SER A 410 -3.71 19.59 -47.67
N ARG A 411 -3.77 20.87 -47.98
CA ARG A 411 -4.18 21.38 -49.25
C ARG A 411 -3.64 20.48 -50.36
N ARG A 412 -4.55 19.87 -51.10
CA ARG A 412 -4.28 19.31 -52.43
C ARG A 412 -3.85 20.49 -53.33
N SER A 413 -2.55 20.72 -53.43
CA SER A 413 -1.97 21.36 -54.61
C SER A 413 -1.66 20.23 -55.58
N GLY A 414 -2.34 20.23 -56.70
CA GLY A 414 -2.14 19.26 -57.74
C GLY A 414 -0.74 19.32 -58.31
N LEU A 415 -0.15 18.19 -58.50
CA LEU A 415 0.94 17.97 -59.44
C LEU A 415 0.85 16.51 -59.94
N SER A 416 0.81 16.45 -61.22
CA SER A 416 0.72 15.35 -62.16
C SER A 416 1.53 14.08 -61.83
N TRP A 417 0.89 12.94 -62.03
CA TRP A 417 1.48 11.61 -62.10
C TRP A 417 2.41 11.51 -63.32
N GLN A 418 3.72 11.39 -63.11
CA GLN A 418 4.61 10.77 -64.09
C GLN A 418 5.08 9.43 -63.53
N THR A 419 4.62 8.39 -64.17
CA THR A 419 5.04 7.00 -64.02
C THR A 419 6.52 6.85 -64.36
N ARG A 420 7.37 6.62 -63.37
CA ARG A 420 8.66 5.97 -63.61
C ARG A 420 8.66 4.61 -62.91
N ARG A 421 8.63 3.60 -63.73
CA ARG A 421 9.01 2.22 -63.32
C ARG A 421 10.49 2.22 -62.99
N THR A 422 10.85 1.94 -61.74
CA THR A 422 12.20 1.54 -61.38
C THR A 422 12.12 0.20 -60.67
N ALA A 423 13.00 -0.70 -61.11
CA ALA A 423 13.17 -2.10 -60.68
C ALA A 423 13.53 -2.20 -59.16
N PRO A 424 13.27 -3.34 -58.51
CA PRO A 424 13.57 -3.56 -57.12
C PRO A 424 15.09 -3.62 -56.88
N PRO A 425 15.60 -3.09 -55.74
CA PRO A 425 17.00 -3.18 -55.38
C PRO A 425 17.35 -4.60 -54.93
N SER A 426 18.46 -5.11 -55.45
CA SER A 426 19.11 -6.39 -55.15
C SER A 426 19.50 -6.49 -53.70
N ALA A 427 19.28 -7.65 -53.08
CA ALA A 427 19.67 -8.00 -51.72
C ALA A 427 21.19 -7.89 -51.48
N PRO A 428 21.66 -7.45 -50.31
CA PRO A 428 23.06 -7.44 -49.97
C PRO A 428 23.58 -8.87 -49.73
N ARG A 429 24.66 -9.26 -50.47
CA ARG A 429 25.42 -10.46 -50.24
C ARG A 429 26.27 -10.29 -48.98
N TRP A 430 26.12 -11.20 -48.02
CA TRP A 430 27.01 -11.35 -46.88
C TRP A 430 28.31 -12.03 -47.30
N PRO A 431 29.49 -11.57 -46.85
CA PRO A 431 30.74 -12.32 -47.13
C PRO A 431 30.84 -13.56 -46.24
N ALA A 432 31.22 -14.66 -46.81
CA ALA A 432 31.47 -15.93 -46.16
C ALA A 432 32.58 -15.82 -45.12
N SER A 433 32.28 -16.16 -43.87
CA SER A 433 33.23 -16.21 -42.76
C SER A 433 34.23 -17.38 -42.99
N ARG A 434 35.53 -17.05 -43.00
CA ARG A 434 36.64 -17.96 -43.00
C ARG A 434 36.63 -18.85 -41.75
N THR A 435 36.50 -20.18 -41.96
CA THR A 435 36.74 -21.18 -40.93
C THR A 435 38.22 -21.21 -40.55
N ARG A 436 38.56 -20.85 -39.33
CA ARG A 436 39.86 -21.16 -38.71
C ARG A 436 39.82 -22.61 -38.23
N ARG A 437 40.66 -23.47 -38.87
CA ARG A 437 41.03 -24.82 -38.43
C ARG A 437 41.88 -24.70 -37.15
N TRP A 438 41.56 -25.46 -36.14
CA TRP A 438 42.47 -25.84 -35.06
C TRP A 438 43.03 -27.24 -35.35
N PRO A 439 44.31 -27.48 -35.13
CA PRO A 439 44.93 -28.80 -35.34
C PRO A 439 44.90 -29.64 -34.06
N GLY A 440 44.62 -30.90 -34.20
CA GLY A 440 45.11 -31.97 -33.33
C GLY A 440 44.13 -32.60 -32.36
N SER A 441 43.58 -33.73 -32.76
CA SER A 441 43.68 -35.00 -32.05
C SER A 441 42.87 -36.06 -32.82
N GLY A 442 43.53 -37.18 -33.15
CA GLY A 442 43.04 -38.23 -33.99
C GLY A 442 42.06 -39.22 -33.33
N PRO A 443 41.57 -40.19 -34.09
CA PRO A 443 40.44 -41.03 -33.73
C PRO A 443 40.85 -42.26 -32.91
N ALA A 444 40.05 -42.56 -31.86
CA ALA A 444 40.09 -43.88 -31.22
C ALA A 444 38.72 -44.54 -31.39
N GLY A 445 38.77 -45.75 -31.92
CA GLY A 445 37.68 -46.57 -32.36
C GLY A 445 36.90 -47.29 -31.25
N PRO A 446 35.92 -48.15 -31.63
CA PRO A 446 34.90 -48.62 -30.73
C PRO A 446 35.29 -49.90 -29.99
N SER A 447 35.07 -49.99 -28.68
CA SER A 447 35.13 -51.26 -27.96
C SER A 447 33.74 -51.64 -27.41
N ARG A 448 33.28 -52.77 -28.00
CA ARG A 448 32.21 -53.60 -27.42
C ARG A 448 32.70 -54.20 -26.10
N ARG A 449 31.86 -54.32 -25.10
CA ARG A 449 31.68 -55.46 -24.16
C ARG A 449 30.49 -55.13 -23.23
N ARG A 450 29.46 -55.98 -23.39
CA ARG A 450 29.00 -57.15 -22.62
C ARG A 450 28.66 -56.80 -21.18
N GLY A 451 27.35 -56.92 -20.87
CA GLY A 451 26.88 -57.05 -19.51
C GLY A 451 27.33 -58.35 -18.82
N PRO A 452 27.04 -58.45 -17.57
CA PRO A 452 26.27 -59.61 -17.12
C PRO A 452 25.17 -59.26 -16.08
N ASP A 453 24.28 -60.14 -16.06
CA ASP A 453 23.12 -60.67 -15.46
C ASP A 453 23.15 -60.76 -13.89
N PRO A 454 21.97 -60.97 -13.23
CA PRO A 454 21.73 -60.71 -11.83
C PRO A 454 21.89 -61.88 -10.90
N GLY A 455 22.00 -61.62 -9.63
CA GLY A 455 21.83 -62.71 -8.68
C GLY A 455 22.29 -62.51 -7.23
N ARG A 456 21.32 -62.61 -6.32
CA ARG A 456 21.36 -63.10 -4.93
C ARG A 456 21.90 -62.20 -3.80
N ALA A 457 20.93 -61.88 -2.97
CA ALA A 457 20.78 -62.39 -1.59
C ALA A 457 21.77 -61.84 -0.52
N ARG A 458 21.32 -61.03 0.35
CA ARG A 458 20.84 -61.22 1.73
C ARG A 458 20.44 -59.89 2.32
#